data_4ce57395cf4a76d29616dd1302462072
#
_entry.id   4ce57395cf4a76d29616dd1302462072
#
_cell.length_a   1.000
_cell.length_b   1.000
_cell.length_c   1.000
_cell.angle_alpha   90.00
_cell.angle_beta   90.00
_cell.angle_gamma   90.00
#
_symmetry.space_group_name_H-M   'P 1'
#
loop_
_entity.id
_entity.type
_entity.pdbx_description
1 polymer ?
#
loop_
_entity_poly.entity_id
_entity_poly.type
_entity_poly.pdbx_seq_one_letter_code
_entity_poly.pdbx_strand_id
1 'polypeptide(L)'
;YCFCDQERLDTLKVKSGDVVISHYDKHCLNLSKEEVQAKLDAGVPYVIRQNNPTEGTTSFVDEIYGEITVDNIELDDMILIKSDGYPTYNFANVVDDHLMGITHVVRGNEYLSSTPKYNRLYDAFGWEKPVYIHCPLITDEEHHKLSKRKGHSSFEDLIEQGFLPETIVNFVALLGWSPGGEQEIFSLKELEEIFDYKHMSKTPAVFDMNKIKWMNGEYIKAMDFDRFKELAMPYVTETIHREMDFDKILSMVKTRIELFTEIPGHIDFFEAVPEYDVEMYKHKKMKTTPETSLTVLKEIYPVIEAQEDFT
;
A
#
# COMPACT_ATOMS: atom_id res chain seq x y z
N TYR A 1 -19.85 -21.33 -25.64
CA TYR A 1 -18.61 -21.90 -26.20
C TYR A 1 -18.01 -20.95 -27.22
N CYS A 2 -16.68 -20.73 -27.15
CA CYS A 2 -15.92 -19.95 -28.12
C CYS A 2 -14.74 -20.80 -28.61
N PHE A 3 -14.73 -21.12 -29.92
CA PHE A 3 -13.72 -21.94 -30.59
C PHE A 3 -12.72 -21.09 -31.40
N CYS A 4 -12.69 -19.75 -31.21
CA CYS A 4 -11.76 -18.91 -31.91
C CYS A 4 -10.32 -19.23 -31.49
N ASP A 5 -9.45 -19.42 -32.46
CA ASP A 5 -8.01 -19.54 -32.30
C ASP A 5 -7.35 -18.15 -32.11
N GLN A 6 -6.06 -18.16 -31.84
CA GLN A 6 -5.30 -16.92 -31.59
C GLN A 6 -5.22 -16.05 -32.85
N GLU A 7 -5.11 -16.68 -34.04
CA GLU A 7 -5.03 -15.94 -35.31
C GLU A 7 -6.32 -15.14 -35.54
N ARG A 8 -7.48 -15.76 -35.31
CA ARG A 8 -8.78 -15.09 -35.39
C ARG A 8 -8.92 -13.96 -34.37
N LEU A 9 -8.51 -14.21 -33.13
CA LEU A 9 -8.59 -13.18 -32.07
C LEU A 9 -7.65 -11.98 -32.33
N ASP A 10 -6.51 -12.24 -32.98
CA ASP A 10 -5.57 -11.18 -33.33
C ASP A 10 -6.15 -10.22 -34.39
N THR A 11 -7.07 -10.69 -35.26
CA THR A 11 -7.77 -9.83 -36.21
C THR A 11 -8.72 -8.81 -35.54
N LEU A 12 -9.11 -9.04 -34.27
CA LEU A 12 -9.99 -8.16 -33.51
C LEU A 12 -9.24 -7.07 -32.76
N LYS A 13 -7.90 -7.11 -32.76
CA LYS A 13 -7.06 -6.14 -32.08
C LYS A 13 -7.01 -4.83 -32.84
N VAL A 14 -7.43 -3.74 -32.20
CA VAL A 14 -7.35 -2.38 -32.74
C VAL A 14 -6.33 -1.60 -31.92
N LYS A 15 -5.36 -0.98 -32.61
CA LYS A 15 -4.40 -0.08 -31.95
C LYS A 15 -5.03 1.31 -31.84
N SER A 16 -5.08 1.83 -30.61
CA SER A 16 -5.46 3.20 -30.33
C SER A 16 -4.31 3.84 -29.53
N GLY A 17 -3.41 4.54 -30.25
CA GLY A 17 -2.15 5.00 -29.67
C GLY A 17 -1.27 3.84 -29.21
N ASP A 18 -0.76 3.90 -27.96
CA ASP A 18 0.05 2.84 -27.36
C ASP A 18 -0.79 1.70 -26.76
N VAL A 19 -2.11 1.79 -26.79
CA VAL A 19 -3.03 0.81 -26.22
C VAL A 19 -3.58 -0.10 -27.30
N VAL A 20 -3.51 -1.42 -27.07
CA VAL A 20 -4.16 -2.41 -27.93
C VAL A 20 -5.49 -2.80 -27.28
N ILE A 21 -6.59 -2.44 -27.94
CA ILE A 21 -7.93 -2.79 -27.51
C ILE A 21 -8.38 -3.99 -28.33
N SER A 22 -8.90 -5.01 -27.65
CA SER A 22 -9.51 -6.17 -28.30
C SER A 22 -10.90 -6.37 -27.72
N HIS A 23 -11.91 -6.24 -28.58
CA HIS A 23 -13.30 -6.51 -28.22
C HIS A 23 -13.79 -7.74 -28.95
N TYR A 24 -14.32 -8.73 -28.22
CA TYR A 24 -14.82 -9.97 -28.83
C TYR A 24 -16.12 -9.72 -29.57
N ASP A 25 -16.18 -10.10 -30.84
CA ASP A 25 -17.27 -9.82 -31.78
C ASP A 25 -18.43 -10.82 -31.72
N LYS A 26 -18.48 -11.70 -30.72
CA LYS A 26 -19.51 -12.73 -30.54
C LYS A 26 -19.60 -13.75 -31.69
N HIS A 27 -18.55 -13.92 -32.48
CA HIS A 27 -18.51 -14.78 -33.66
C HIS A 27 -19.08 -16.18 -33.40
N CYS A 28 -18.63 -16.86 -32.34
CA CYS A 28 -19.09 -18.22 -32.04
C CYS A 28 -20.50 -18.29 -31.44
N LEU A 29 -21.10 -17.17 -31.05
CA LEU A 29 -22.49 -17.15 -30.58
C LEU A 29 -23.50 -17.49 -31.69
N ASN A 30 -23.11 -17.28 -32.95
CA ASN A 30 -23.95 -17.54 -34.12
C ASN A 30 -23.88 -19.00 -34.59
N LEU A 31 -23.07 -19.85 -33.97
CA LEU A 31 -23.02 -21.29 -34.30
C LEU A 31 -24.32 -21.98 -33.82
N SER A 32 -24.83 -22.87 -34.65
CA SER A 32 -25.95 -23.73 -34.27
C SER A 32 -25.54 -24.73 -33.18
N LYS A 33 -26.52 -25.28 -32.47
CA LYS A 33 -26.27 -26.30 -31.45
C LYS A 33 -25.54 -27.52 -32.02
N GLU A 34 -25.90 -27.90 -33.24
CA GLU A 34 -25.33 -29.03 -33.98
C GLU A 34 -23.85 -28.75 -34.31
N GLU A 35 -23.53 -27.55 -34.79
CA GLU A 35 -22.14 -27.13 -35.05
C GLU A 35 -21.30 -27.09 -33.77
N VAL A 36 -21.85 -26.58 -32.68
CA VAL A 36 -21.17 -26.58 -31.37
C VAL A 36 -20.90 -28.03 -30.95
N GLN A 37 -21.91 -28.92 -31.02
CA GLN A 37 -21.74 -30.32 -30.62
C GLN A 37 -20.70 -31.03 -31.48
N ALA A 38 -20.75 -30.86 -32.81
CA ALA A 38 -19.77 -31.45 -33.72
C ALA A 38 -18.33 -31.01 -33.40
N LYS A 39 -18.11 -29.75 -33.02
CA LYS A 39 -16.78 -29.24 -32.61
C LYS A 39 -16.34 -29.84 -31.27
N LEU A 40 -17.25 -29.99 -30.29
CA LEU A 40 -16.96 -30.64 -29.02
C LEU A 40 -16.61 -32.14 -29.24
N ASP A 41 -17.38 -32.86 -30.04
CA ASP A 41 -17.14 -34.27 -30.35
C ASP A 41 -15.81 -34.48 -31.11
N ALA A 42 -15.42 -33.49 -31.91
CA ALA A 42 -14.13 -33.47 -32.61
C ALA A 42 -12.95 -33.07 -31.71
N GLY A 43 -13.19 -32.74 -30.44
CA GLY A 43 -12.15 -32.34 -29.51
C GLY A 43 -11.51 -30.98 -29.84
N VAL A 44 -12.21 -30.08 -30.54
CA VAL A 44 -11.69 -28.73 -30.83
C VAL A 44 -11.54 -27.95 -29.53
N PRO A 45 -10.36 -27.37 -29.23
CA PRO A 45 -10.15 -26.54 -28.03
C PRO A 45 -11.14 -25.37 -27.99
N TYR A 46 -11.67 -25.09 -26.83
CA TYR A 46 -12.62 -24.01 -26.63
C TYR A 46 -12.42 -23.31 -25.27
N VAL A 47 -13.00 -22.14 -25.15
CA VAL A 47 -13.20 -21.43 -23.87
C VAL A 47 -14.69 -21.19 -23.65
N ILE A 48 -15.09 -20.97 -22.39
CA ILE A 48 -16.44 -20.51 -22.08
C ILE A 48 -16.37 -19.01 -21.85
N ARG A 49 -17.19 -18.27 -22.60
CA ARG A 49 -17.33 -16.81 -22.43
C ARG A 49 -18.66 -16.44 -21.79
N GLN A 50 -18.63 -15.34 -21.06
CA GLN A 50 -19.86 -14.63 -20.69
C GLN A 50 -20.51 -14.08 -21.98
N ASN A 51 -21.83 -14.06 -22.01
CA ASN A 51 -22.57 -13.42 -23.08
C ASN A 51 -23.30 -12.20 -22.49
N ASN A 52 -22.72 -11.03 -22.62
CA ASN A 52 -23.33 -9.78 -22.19
C ASN A 52 -24.29 -9.25 -23.26
N PRO A 53 -25.40 -8.57 -22.87
CA PRO A 53 -26.23 -7.86 -23.85
C PRO A 53 -25.43 -6.72 -24.47
N THR A 54 -25.80 -6.31 -25.69
CA THR A 54 -25.21 -5.19 -26.40
C THR A 54 -26.05 -3.92 -26.30
N GLU A 55 -27.31 -4.04 -25.88
CA GLU A 55 -28.24 -2.92 -25.72
C GLU A 55 -28.54 -2.65 -24.24
N GLY A 56 -28.93 -1.43 -23.92
CA GLY A 56 -29.26 -1.00 -22.57
C GLY A 56 -28.03 -0.76 -21.70
N THR A 57 -28.26 -0.66 -20.41
CA THR A 57 -27.23 -0.33 -19.39
C THR A 57 -27.21 -1.36 -18.26
N THR A 58 -26.08 -1.45 -17.58
CA THR A 58 -25.93 -2.17 -16.30
C THR A 58 -25.48 -1.19 -15.23
N SER A 59 -26.28 -1.08 -14.15
CA SER A 59 -25.99 -0.20 -13.02
C SER A 59 -25.68 -1.01 -11.76
N PHE A 60 -24.87 -0.42 -10.88
CA PHE A 60 -24.67 -0.90 -9.53
C PHE A 60 -24.38 0.28 -8.59
N VAL A 61 -24.54 0.06 -7.30
CA VAL A 61 -24.22 1.05 -6.27
C VAL A 61 -22.90 0.63 -5.61
N ASP A 62 -21.96 1.56 -5.58
CA ASP A 62 -20.74 1.48 -4.78
C ASP A 62 -20.86 2.41 -3.58
N GLU A 63 -20.47 1.94 -2.39
CA GLU A 63 -20.61 2.71 -1.16
C GLU A 63 -19.79 4.01 -1.16
N ILE A 64 -18.68 4.04 -1.91
CA ILE A 64 -17.81 5.22 -2.00
C ILE A 64 -18.18 6.06 -3.22
N TYR A 65 -18.27 5.45 -4.40
CA TYR A 65 -18.47 6.17 -5.67
C TYR A 65 -19.96 6.48 -5.97
N GLY A 66 -20.89 5.82 -5.29
CA GLY A 66 -22.32 5.96 -5.53
C GLY A 66 -22.80 5.12 -6.70
N GLU A 67 -23.89 5.52 -7.33
CA GLU A 67 -24.45 4.80 -8.49
C GLU A 67 -23.54 4.95 -9.71
N ILE A 68 -23.18 3.81 -10.30
CA ILE A 68 -22.35 3.71 -11.51
C ILE A 68 -23.17 2.97 -12.56
N THR A 69 -23.29 3.59 -13.73
CA THR A 69 -24.02 3.03 -14.88
C THR A 69 -23.07 2.96 -16.07
N VAL A 70 -23.04 1.78 -16.72
CA VAL A 70 -22.20 1.52 -17.90
C VAL A 70 -23.10 1.00 -19.02
N ASP A 71 -22.87 1.48 -20.25
CA ASP A 71 -23.53 0.96 -21.42
C ASP A 71 -23.12 -0.49 -21.67
N ASN A 72 -24.09 -1.37 -21.93
CA ASN A 72 -23.80 -2.80 -22.08
C ASN A 72 -22.88 -3.11 -23.29
N ILE A 73 -22.86 -2.23 -24.30
CA ILE A 73 -21.96 -2.37 -25.45
C ILE A 73 -20.47 -2.27 -25.06
N GLU A 74 -20.16 -1.62 -23.91
CA GLU A 74 -18.79 -1.49 -23.39
C GLU A 74 -18.36 -2.73 -22.58
N LEU A 75 -19.32 -3.61 -22.23
CA LEU A 75 -19.05 -4.81 -21.46
C LEU A 75 -18.48 -5.91 -22.37
N ASP A 76 -17.19 -6.20 -22.24
CA ASP A 76 -16.56 -7.31 -22.95
C ASP A 76 -17.08 -8.68 -22.49
N ASP A 77 -17.25 -9.60 -23.43
CA ASP A 77 -17.59 -11.00 -23.14
C ASP A 77 -16.35 -11.74 -22.60
N MET A 78 -16.06 -11.54 -21.33
CA MET A 78 -14.88 -12.12 -20.70
C MET A 78 -14.87 -13.64 -20.71
N ILE A 79 -13.69 -14.24 -20.75
CA ILE A 79 -13.53 -15.68 -20.59
C ILE A 79 -13.83 -16.05 -19.14
N LEU A 80 -14.74 -17.01 -18.95
CA LEU A 80 -15.08 -17.58 -17.65
C LEU A 80 -14.23 -18.82 -17.35
N ILE A 81 -14.19 -19.77 -18.31
CA ILE A 81 -13.41 -21.00 -18.22
C ILE A 81 -12.42 -21.02 -19.37
N LYS A 82 -11.15 -21.26 -19.06
CA LYS A 82 -10.06 -21.40 -20.02
C LYS A 82 -10.10 -22.76 -20.74
N SER A 83 -9.33 -22.90 -21.81
CA SER A 83 -9.23 -24.14 -22.58
C SER A 83 -8.63 -25.32 -21.80
N ASP A 84 -7.92 -25.06 -20.72
CA ASP A 84 -7.40 -26.05 -19.78
C ASP A 84 -8.43 -26.51 -18.73
N GLY A 85 -9.67 -25.97 -18.78
CA GLY A 85 -10.75 -26.29 -17.86
C GLY A 85 -10.75 -25.48 -16.57
N TYR A 86 -9.73 -24.65 -16.30
CA TYR A 86 -9.67 -23.81 -15.12
C TYR A 86 -10.43 -22.51 -15.31
N PRO A 87 -11.11 -21.99 -14.25
CA PRO A 87 -11.76 -20.71 -14.31
C PRO A 87 -10.73 -19.57 -14.41
N THR A 88 -11.15 -18.45 -14.99
CA THR A 88 -10.42 -17.19 -14.84
C THR A 88 -10.68 -16.60 -13.47
N TYR A 89 -9.79 -15.70 -13.03
CA TYR A 89 -10.00 -14.93 -11.79
C TYR A 89 -11.39 -14.25 -11.76
N ASN A 90 -11.77 -13.62 -12.86
CA ASN A 90 -13.04 -12.89 -12.97
C ASN A 90 -14.30 -13.74 -12.81
N PHE A 91 -14.20 -15.04 -13.02
CA PHE A 91 -15.29 -15.99 -12.77
C PHE A 91 -15.19 -16.62 -11.37
N ALA A 92 -13.99 -17.04 -11.01
CA ALA A 92 -13.73 -17.70 -9.74
C ALA A 92 -14.11 -16.81 -8.56
N ASN A 93 -13.76 -15.50 -8.59
CA ASN A 93 -14.06 -14.59 -7.50
C ASN A 93 -15.56 -14.48 -7.21
N VAL A 94 -16.41 -14.44 -8.25
CA VAL A 94 -17.88 -14.37 -8.08
C VAL A 94 -18.43 -15.66 -7.44
N VAL A 95 -17.92 -16.82 -7.87
CA VAL A 95 -18.33 -18.12 -7.34
C VAL A 95 -17.86 -18.29 -5.89
N ASP A 96 -16.60 -17.96 -5.62
CA ASP A 96 -16.00 -18.08 -4.30
C ASP A 96 -16.66 -17.12 -3.30
N ASP A 97 -16.88 -15.86 -3.68
CA ASP A 97 -17.56 -14.87 -2.84
C ASP A 97 -18.97 -15.34 -2.46
N HIS A 98 -19.72 -15.88 -3.42
CA HIS A 98 -21.04 -16.41 -3.13
C HIS A 98 -20.98 -17.64 -2.21
N LEU A 99 -20.16 -18.63 -2.52
CA LEU A 99 -20.06 -19.88 -1.76
C LEU A 99 -19.49 -19.68 -0.36
N MET A 100 -18.61 -18.70 -0.19
CA MET A 100 -18.04 -18.31 1.12
C MET A 100 -18.94 -17.37 1.91
N GLY A 101 -20.05 -16.93 1.36
CA GLY A 101 -21.00 -16.03 2.03
C GLY A 101 -20.45 -14.62 2.25
N ILE A 102 -19.62 -14.13 1.33
CA ILE A 102 -19.06 -12.78 1.38
C ILE A 102 -20.19 -11.76 1.22
N THR A 103 -20.33 -10.86 2.19
CA THR A 103 -21.36 -9.82 2.21
C THR A 103 -20.88 -8.49 1.65
N HIS A 104 -19.58 -8.21 1.79
CA HIS A 104 -18.94 -6.96 1.36
C HIS A 104 -17.66 -7.27 0.60
N VAL A 105 -17.51 -6.69 -0.58
CA VAL A 105 -16.30 -6.77 -1.40
C VAL A 105 -15.57 -5.44 -1.34
N VAL A 106 -14.41 -5.45 -0.66
CA VAL A 106 -13.52 -4.29 -0.53
C VAL A 106 -12.30 -4.49 -1.42
N ARG A 107 -12.05 -3.59 -2.37
CA ARG A 107 -10.92 -3.70 -3.32
C ARG A 107 -10.58 -2.36 -3.97
N GLY A 108 -9.50 -2.32 -4.75
CA GLY A 108 -9.08 -1.11 -5.45
C GLY A 108 -10.06 -0.65 -6.54
N ASN A 109 -10.09 0.64 -6.80
CA ASN A 109 -11.00 1.26 -7.77
C ASN A 109 -10.74 0.84 -9.23
N GLU A 110 -9.63 0.18 -9.54
CA GLU A 110 -9.37 -0.42 -10.86
C GLU A 110 -10.42 -1.48 -11.27
N TYR A 111 -11.16 -2.02 -10.32
CA TYR A 111 -12.22 -3.00 -10.56
C TYR A 111 -13.60 -2.39 -10.83
N LEU A 112 -13.76 -1.06 -10.72
CA LEU A 112 -15.04 -0.39 -11.00
C LEU A 112 -15.58 -0.74 -12.38
N SER A 113 -14.73 -0.76 -13.40
CA SER A 113 -15.11 -1.11 -14.77
C SER A 113 -15.45 -2.59 -14.99
N SER A 114 -14.97 -3.48 -14.10
CA SER A 114 -15.26 -4.90 -14.18
C SER A 114 -16.48 -5.32 -13.38
N THR A 115 -16.86 -4.55 -12.37
CA THR A 115 -17.98 -4.86 -11.46
C THR A 115 -19.33 -5.07 -12.18
N PRO A 116 -19.70 -4.31 -13.23
CA PRO A 116 -20.91 -4.60 -14.00
C PRO A 116 -20.93 -6.00 -14.59
N LYS A 117 -19.78 -6.53 -15.07
CA LYS A 117 -19.66 -7.89 -15.61
C LYS A 117 -19.85 -8.95 -14.53
N TYR A 118 -19.37 -8.71 -13.32
CA TYR A 118 -19.59 -9.59 -12.17
C TYR A 118 -21.06 -9.59 -11.75
N ASN A 119 -21.72 -8.44 -11.70
CA ASN A 119 -23.15 -8.35 -11.39
C ASN A 119 -24.00 -9.11 -12.39
N ARG A 120 -23.61 -9.12 -13.67
CA ARG A 120 -24.26 -9.95 -14.69
C ARG A 120 -24.14 -11.45 -14.40
N LEU A 121 -23.04 -11.91 -13.78
CA LEU A 121 -22.91 -13.30 -13.34
C LEU A 121 -23.82 -13.60 -12.15
N TYR A 122 -23.86 -12.74 -11.14
CA TYR A 122 -24.79 -12.86 -10.01
C TYR A 122 -26.24 -12.95 -10.50
N ASP A 123 -26.63 -12.07 -11.42
CA ASP A 123 -27.97 -12.08 -12.01
C ASP A 123 -28.26 -13.39 -12.77
N ALA A 124 -27.30 -13.87 -13.56
CA ALA A 124 -27.44 -15.10 -14.33
C ALA A 124 -27.59 -16.35 -13.45
N PHE A 125 -26.96 -16.35 -12.27
CA PHE A 125 -27.08 -17.44 -11.29
C PHE A 125 -28.27 -17.26 -10.34
N GLY A 126 -28.94 -16.10 -10.36
CA GLY A 126 -29.99 -15.76 -9.38
C GLY A 126 -29.45 -15.58 -7.98
N TRP A 127 -28.21 -15.14 -7.83
CA TRP A 127 -27.54 -14.91 -6.55
C TRP A 127 -27.69 -13.46 -6.09
N GLU A 128 -27.68 -13.27 -4.78
CA GLU A 128 -27.64 -11.95 -4.17
C GLU A 128 -26.27 -11.32 -4.38
N LYS A 129 -26.24 -10.03 -4.76
CA LYS A 129 -25.00 -9.28 -4.99
C LYS A 129 -24.42 -8.80 -3.66
N PRO A 130 -23.09 -8.82 -3.48
CA PRO A 130 -22.46 -8.24 -2.31
C PRO A 130 -22.54 -6.71 -2.34
N VAL A 131 -22.30 -6.09 -1.20
CA VAL A 131 -22.04 -4.65 -1.09
C VAL A 131 -20.63 -4.38 -1.65
N TYR A 132 -20.50 -3.38 -2.52
CA TYR A 132 -19.22 -3.00 -3.12
C TYR A 132 -18.63 -1.75 -2.47
N ILE A 133 -17.36 -1.83 -2.10
CA ILE A 133 -16.56 -0.74 -1.54
C ILE A 133 -15.25 -0.67 -2.34
N HIS A 134 -15.15 0.27 -3.27
CA HIS A 134 -13.93 0.45 -4.03
C HIS A 134 -13.05 1.53 -3.39
N CYS A 135 -11.88 1.13 -2.88
CA CYS A 135 -10.92 2.03 -2.25
C CYS A 135 -10.22 2.92 -3.29
N PRO A 136 -9.86 4.15 -2.91
CA PRO A 136 -9.11 5.04 -3.79
C PRO A 136 -7.72 4.46 -4.12
N LEU A 137 -7.16 4.91 -5.23
CA LEU A 137 -5.80 4.57 -5.62
C LEU A 137 -4.82 5.20 -4.63
N ILE A 138 -3.77 4.45 -4.27
CA ILE A 138 -2.63 5.00 -3.54
C ILE A 138 -1.49 5.24 -4.52
N THR A 139 -0.94 6.45 -4.50
CA THR A 139 0.13 6.91 -5.40
C THR A 139 1.37 7.32 -4.61
N ASP A 140 2.49 7.42 -5.30
CA ASP A 140 3.66 8.13 -4.81
C ASP A 140 3.46 9.67 -4.96
N GLU A 141 4.45 10.45 -4.51
CA GLU A 141 4.44 11.91 -4.58
C GLU A 141 4.39 12.45 -6.04
N GLU A 142 4.80 11.63 -7.00
CA GLU A 142 4.75 11.95 -8.44
C GLU A 142 3.42 11.51 -9.08
N HIS A 143 2.43 11.11 -8.28
CA HIS A 143 1.12 10.61 -8.70
C HIS A 143 1.15 9.32 -9.54
N HIS A 144 2.23 8.55 -9.48
CA HIS A 144 2.27 7.22 -10.08
C HIS A 144 1.72 6.19 -9.11
N LYS A 145 1.03 5.17 -9.64
CA LYS A 145 0.54 4.05 -8.82
C LYS A 145 1.70 3.40 -8.07
N LEU A 146 1.55 3.27 -6.75
CA LEU A 146 2.51 2.52 -5.92
C LEU A 146 2.66 1.10 -6.46
N SER A 147 3.90 0.68 -6.66
CA SER A 147 4.20 -0.66 -7.16
C SER A 147 5.31 -1.31 -6.34
N LYS A 148 5.17 -2.61 -6.07
CA LYS A 148 6.19 -3.43 -5.37
C LYS A 148 7.57 -3.40 -6.03
N ARG A 149 7.67 -3.04 -7.31
CA ARG A 149 8.94 -2.99 -8.06
C ARG A 149 9.82 -1.79 -7.73
N LYS A 150 9.24 -0.73 -7.12
CA LYS A 150 10.00 0.48 -6.74
C LYS A 150 10.58 0.41 -5.33
N GLY A 151 10.38 -0.71 -4.58
CA GLY A 151 10.84 -0.91 -3.21
C GLY A 151 10.13 0.01 -2.20
N HIS A 152 9.96 -0.45 -0.95
CA HIS A 152 9.49 0.35 0.18
C HIS A 152 7.97 0.49 0.39
N SER A 153 7.14 -0.42 -0.10
CA SER A 153 5.68 -0.31 0.09
C SER A 153 5.00 -1.54 0.65
N SER A 154 5.72 -2.61 0.98
CA SER A 154 5.14 -3.74 1.72
C SER A 154 5.20 -3.48 3.23
N PHE A 155 4.35 -4.17 3.98
CA PHE A 155 4.38 -4.12 5.44
C PHE A 155 5.76 -4.55 5.98
N GLU A 156 6.31 -5.63 5.42
CA GLU A 156 7.61 -6.17 5.80
C GLU A 156 8.74 -5.16 5.56
N ASP A 157 8.75 -4.50 4.38
CA ASP A 157 9.75 -3.47 4.06
C ASP A 157 9.71 -2.30 5.06
N LEU A 158 8.51 -1.90 5.52
CA LEU A 158 8.36 -0.83 6.50
C LEU A 158 8.83 -1.27 7.89
N ILE A 159 8.54 -2.50 8.30
CA ILE A 159 9.06 -3.06 9.56
C ILE A 159 10.58 -3.12 9.54
N GLU A 160 11.20 -3.59 8.44
CA GLU A 160 12.67 -3.63 8.28
C GLU A 160 13.31 -2.25 8.34
N GLN A 161 12.61 -1.22 7.89
CA GLN A 161 13.06 0.18 8.02
C GLN A 161 12.94 0.73 9.46
N GLY A 162 12.27 0.03 10.37
CA GLY A 162 12.13 0.41 11.78
C GLY A 162 10.83 1.15 12.10
N PHE A 163 9.81 1.04 11.24
CA PHE A 163 8.46 1.53 11.56
C PHE A 163 7.76 0.58 12.52
N LEU A 164 6.98 1.15 13.43
CA LEU A 164 6.12 0.39 14.34
C LEU A 164 4.87 -0.12 13.62
N PRO A 165 4.40 -1.36 13.91
CA PRO A 165 3.16 -1.88 13.33
C PRO A 165 1.96 -0.95 13.53
N GLU A 166 1.80 -0.38 14.72
CA GLU A 166 0.74 0.56 15.05
C GLU A 166 0.81 1.85 14.22
N THR A 167 2.00 2.35 13.92
CA THR A 167 2.19 3.49 13.01
C THR A 167 1.72 3.15 11.60
N ILE A 168 2.11 1.98 11.09
CA ILE A 168 1.73 1.54 9.74
C ILE A 168 0.21 1.42 9.65
N VAL A 169 -0.44 0.80 10.63
CA VAL A 169 -1.91 0.64 10.66
C VAL A 169 -2.61 2.00 10.69
N ASN A 170 -2.19 2.90 11.57
CA ASN A 170 -2.78 4.24 11.66
C ASN A 170 -2.57 5.04 10.36
N PHE A 171 -1.35 5.02 9.81
CA PHE A 171 -1.05 5.72 8.57
C PHE A 171 -1.87 5.19 7.39
N VAL A 172 -1.96 3.86 7.23
CA VAL A 172 -2.76 3.23 6.17
C VAL A 172 -4.25 3.53 6.34
N ALA A 173 -4.77 3.57 7.58
CA ALA A 173 -6.15 3.96 7.84
C ALA A 173 -6.46 5.37 7.33
N LEU A 174 -5.52 6.31 7.49
CA LEU A 174 -5.67 7.69 7.03
C LEU A 174 -5.46 7.87 5.51
N LEU A 175 -4.96 6.83 4.79
CA LEU A 175 -4.85 6.88 3.35
C LEU A 175 -6.23 6.77 2.67
N GLY A 176 -6.80 7.90 2.34
CA GLY A 176 -8.11 7.97 1.68
C GLY A 176 -9.30 7.92 2.63
N TRP A 177 -9.09 7.98 3.96
CA TRP A 177 -10.14 8.12 4.97
C TRP A 177 -9.80 9.25 5.92
N SER A 178 -10.84 9.88 6.50
CA SER A 178 -10.70 10.93 7.49
C SER A 178 -11.76 10.79 8.57
N PRO A 179 -11.38 10.80 9.86
CA PRO A 179 -12.33 10.79 10.97
C PRO A 179 -13.07 12.13 11.14
N GLY A 180 -12.64 13.17 10.43
CA GLY A 180 -12.99 14.56 10.71
C GLY A 180 -12.17 15.12 11.88
N GLY A 181 -11.81 16.41 11.81
CA GLY A 181 -10.95 17.06 12.82
C GLY A 181 -9.46 17.01 12.47
N GLU A 182 -8.61 17.38 13.46
CA GLU A 182 -7.17 17.57 13.26
C GLU A 182 -6.32 16.44 13.88
N GLN A 183 -6.94 15.49 14.59
CA GLN A 183 -6.23 14.38 15.19
C GLN A 183 -5.76 13.41 14.08
N GLU A 184 -4.48 13.01 14.15
CA GLU A 184 -3.86 12.10 13.20
C GLU A 184 -3.22 10.87 13.88
N ILE A 185 -3.00 10.90 15.18
CA ILE A 185 -2.43 9.79 15.96
C ILE A 185 -3.54 9.11 16.74
N PHE A 186 -3.79 7.82 16.45
CA PHE A 186 -4.83 7.01 17.05
C PHE A 186 -4.29 5.66 17.49
N SER A 187 -4.66 5.20 18.65
CA SER A 187 -4.50 3.79 19.00
C SER A 187 -5.37 2.90 18.09
N LEU A 188 -5.02 1.63 17.97
CA LEU A 188 -5.85 0.67 17.21
C LEU A 188 -7.29 0.63 17.75
N LYS A 189 -7.46 0.70 19.07
CA LYS A 189 -8.79 0.71 19.69
C LYS A 189 -9.61 1.95 19.32
N GLU A 190 -8.99 3.13 19.30
CA GLU A 190 -9.66 4.35 18.84
C GLU A 190 -10.04 4.24 17.37
N LEU A 191 -9.16 3.69 16.51
CA LEU A 191 -9.48 3.45 15.11
C LEU A 191 -10.67 2.49 14.93
N GLU A 192 -10.71 1.39 15.70
CA GLU A 192 -11.85 0.44 15.69
C GLU A 192 -13.19 1.10 16.07
N GLU A 193 -13.15 2.06 17.00
CA GLU A 193 -14.35 2.77 17.47
C GLU A 193 -14.86 3.84 16.49
N ILE A 194 -13.96 4.49 15.74
CA ILE A 194 -14.31 5.65 14.90
C ILE A 194 -14.29 5.35 13.39
N PHE A 195 -13.72 4.20 12.96
CA PHE A 195 -13.60 3.90 11.53
C PHE A 195 -14.96 3.63 10.90
N ASP A 196 -15.31 4.44 9.91
CA ASP A 196 -16.48 4.25 9.06
C ASP A 196 -16.06 4.44 7.60
N TYR A 197 -16.12 3.36 6.81
CA TYR A 197 -15.76 3.37 5.40
C TYR A 197 -16.56 4.38 4.56
N LYS A 198 -17.71 4.83 5.04
CA LYS A 198 -18.52 5.88 4.36
C LYS A 198 -17.83 7.24 4.31
N HIS A 199 -16.83 7.45 5.16
CA HIS A 199 -16.00 8.65 5.14
C HIS A 199 -14.73 8.52 4.26
N MET A 200 -14.65 7.46 3.46
CA MET A 200 -13.55 7.31 2.50
C MET A 200 -13.67 8.29 1.34
N SER A 201 -12.53 8.82 0.91
CA SER A 201 -12.42 9.74 -0.23
C SER A 201 -12.50 8.98 -1.56
N LYS A 202 -12.99 9.67 -2.60
CA LYS A 202 -12.90 9.21 -4.00
C LYS A 202 -11.57 9.56 -4.66
N THR A 203 -10.86 10.53 -4.07
CA THR A 203 -9.58 11.03 -4.61
C THR A 203 -8.44 10.09 -4.26
N PRO A 204 -7.47 9.89 -5.17
CA PRO A 204 -6.25 9.15 -4.86
C PRO A 204 -5.55 9.73 -3.62
N ALA A 205 -5.04 8.85 -2.77
CA ALA A 205 -4.23 9.23 -1.62
C ALA A 205 -2.74 9.13 -1.97
N VAL A 206 -1.95 10.09 -1.47
CA VAL A 206 -0.50 10.08 -1.65
C VAL A 206 0.16 9.40 -0.47
N PHE A 207 1.03 8.44 -0.74
CA PHE A 207 1.87 7.79 0.25
C PHE A 207 3.06 8.73 0.57
N ASP A 208 2.92 9.51 1.63
CA ASP A 208 3.94 10.46 2.08
C ASP A 208 4.86 9.80 3.11
N MET A 209 6.11 9.56 2.71
CA MET A 209 7.13 8.94 3.55
C MET A 209 7.53 9.84 4.74
N ASN A 210 7.49 11.16 4.58
CA ASN A 210 7.81 12.08 5.67
C ASN A 210 6.71 12.06 6.74
N LYS A 211 5.46 11.97 6.29
CA LYS A 211 4.32 11.87 7.19
C LYS A 211 4.36 10.60 8.04
N ILE A 212 4.61 9.43 7.45
CA ILE A 212 4.68 8.18 8.22
C ILE A 212 5.87 8.18 9.19
N LYS A 213 7.03 8.77 8.81
CA LYS A 213 8.17 8.95 9.71
C LYS A 213 7.82 9.83 10.91
N TRP A 214 7.24 11.00 10.66
CA TRP A 214 6.78 11.88 11.73
C TRP A 214 5.80 11.16 12.68
N MET A 215 4.81 10.46 12.12
CA MET A 215 3.86 9.67 12.93
C MET A 215 4.58 8.63 13.79
N ASN A 216 5.56 7.94 13.23
CA ASN A 216 6.36 6.94 13.96
C ASN A 216 7.13 7.59 15.13
N GLY A 217 7.71 8.75 14.89
CA GLY A 217 8.36 9.55 15.94
C GLY A 217 7.39 9.91 17.08
N GLU A 218 6.14 10.28 16.77
CA GLU A 218 5.13 10.57 17.78
C GLU A 218 4.76 9.33 18.61
N TYR A 219 4.61 8.15 17.98
CA TYR A 219 4.40 6.88 18.70
C TYR A 219 5.60 6.52 19.58
N ILE A 220 6.84 6.70 19.10
CA ILE A 220 8.05 6.44 19.88
C ILE A 220 8.10 7.37 21.10
N LYS A 221 7.82 8.67 20.93
CA LYS A 221 7.81 9.64 22.03
C LYS A 221 6.75 9.32 23.09
N ALA A 222 5.56 8.89 22.67
CA ALA A 222 4.46 8.53 23.55
C ALA A 222 4.60 7.15 24.21
N MET A 223 5.45 6.27 23.67
CA MET A 223 5.63 4.90 24.13
C MET A 223 6.17 4.87 25.56
N ASP A 224 5.73 3.89 26.36
CA ASP A 224 6.33 3.59 27.66
C ASP A 224 7.84 3.32 27.55
N PHE A 225 8.61 3.77 28.55
CA PHE A 225 10.07 3.69 28.49
C PHE A 225 10.58 2.24 28.48
N ASP A 226 9.96 1.33 29.23
CA ASP A 226 10.40 -0.06 29.31
C ASP A 226 10.20 -0.74 27.94
N ARG A 227 9.07 -0.51 27.28
CA ARG A 227 8.82 -0.99 25.90
C ARG A 227 9.80 -0.36 24.90
N PHE A 228 10.03 0.94 25.01
CA PHE A 228 11.02 1.62 24.16
C PHE A 228 12.40 1.00 24.32
N LYS A 229 12.83 0.79 25.57
CA LYS A 229 14.11 0.14 25.90
C LYS A 229 14.22 -1.25 25.28
N GLU A 230 13.19 -2.07 25.43
CA GLU A 230 13.16 -3.43 24.84
C GLU A 230 13.41 -3.39 23.32
N LEU A 231 12.72 -2.50 22.60
CA LEU A 231 12.84 -2.36 21.14
C LEU A 231 14.16 -1.72 20.70
N ALA A 232 14.71 -0.82 21.50
CA ALA A 232 15.93 -0.06 21.19
C ALA A 232 17.22 -0.83 21.50
N MET A 233 17.22 -1.70 22.53
CA MET A 233 18.42 -2.38 23.00
C MET A 233 19.18 -3.16 21.95
N PRO A 234 18.57 -3.86 20.98
CA PRO A 234 19.32 -4.51 19.90
C PRO A 234 20.24 -3.54 19.14
N TYR A 235 19.74 -2.36 18.80
CA TYR A 235 20.51 -1.31 18.11
C TYR A 235 21.62 -0.73 18.98
N VAL A 236 21.37 -0.59 20.28
CA VAL A 236 22.38 -0.09 21.22
C VAL A 236 23.52 -1.09 21.42
N THR A 237 23.19 -2.36 21.65
CA THR A 237 24.22 -3.42 21.89
C THR A 237 25.01 -3.78 20.64
N GLU A 238 24.48 -3.56 19.47
CA GLU A 238 25.21 -3.68 18.20
C GLU A 238 26.23 -2.54 18.01
N THR A 239 25.95 -1.35 18.58
CA THR A 239 26.75 -0.15 18.38
C THR A 239 27.73 0.09 19.51
N ILE A 240 27.36 -0.15 20.78
CA ILE A 240 28.17 0.12 21.97
C ILE A 240 28.50 -1.20 22.66
N HIS A 241 29.81 -1.50 22.77
CA HIS A 241 30.34 -2.75 23.32
C HIS A 241 30.92 -2.64 24.74
N ARG A 242 30.91 -1.44 25.30
CA ARG A 242 31.38 -1.15 26.65
C ARG A 242 30.22 -0.89 27.62
N GLU A 243 30.47 -1.10 28.90
CA GLU A 243 29.47 -0.81 29.93
C GLU A 243 29.22 0.68 30.04
N MET A 244 27.95 1.07 29.94
CA MET A 244 27.46 2.44 30.07
C MET A 244 26.07 2.44 30.72
N ASP A 245 25.64 3.62 31.15
CA ASP A 245 24.25 3.86 31.54
C ASP A 245 23.35 3.97 30.31
N PHE A 246 22.90 2.81 29.83
CA PHE A 246 22.04 2.76 28.65
C PHE A 246 20.68 3.41 28.86
N ASP A 247 20.16 3.45 30.09
CA ASP A 247 18.88 4.09 30.37
C ASP A 247 18.99 5.63 30.18
N LYS A 248 20.10 6.19 30.58
CA LYS A 248 20.38 7.61 30.36
C LYS A 248 20.55 7.93 28.86
N ILE A 249 21.29 7.10 28.13
CA ILE A 249 21.46 7.24 26.68
C ILE A 249 20.11 7.13 25.95
N LEU A 250 19.34 6.09 26.25
CA LEU A 250 18.05 5.84 25.63
C LEU A 250 17.03 6.95 25.93
N SER A 251 17.02 7.50 27.14
CA SER A 251 16.15 8.63 27.49
C SER A 251 16.44 9.88 26.64
N MET A 252 17.70 10.10 26.27
CA MET A 252 18.12 11.20 25.39
C MET A 252 17.75 10.97 23.93
N VAL A 253 17.84 9.73 23.46
CA VAL A 253 17.58 9.35 22.05
C VAL A 253 16.09 9.28 21.74
N LYS A 254 15.27 8.81 22.69
CA LYS A 254 13.83 8.58 22.52
C LYS A 254 13.06 9.75 21.89
N THR A 255 13.43 10.98 22.19
CA THR A 255 12.77 12.18 21.69
C THR A 255 13.36 12.72 20.38
N ARG A 256 14.43 12.11 19.86
CA ARG A 256 15.22 12.61 18.73
C ARG A 256 15.13 11.76 17.48
N ILE A 257 14.59 10.56 17.60
CA ILE A 257 14.47 9.60 16.50
C ILE A 257 13.04 9.52 15.98
N GLU A 258 12.92 9.23 14.72
CA GLU A 258 11.67 8.86 14.07
C GLU A 258 11.64 7.37 13.73
N LEU A 259 12.80 6.71 13.62
CA LEU A 259 12.97 5.29 13.35
C LEU A 259 13.98 4.67 14.32
N PHE A 260 13.76 3.43 14.75
CA PHE A 260 14.72 2.70 15.57
C PHE A 260 16.06 2.48 14.87
N THR A 261 16.06 2.37 13.56
CA THR A 261 17.27 2.25 12.73
C THR A 261 18.16 3.49 12.75
N GLU A 262 17.69 4.61 13.28
CA GLU A 262 18.47 5.85 13.44
C GLU A 262 19.32 5.84 14.71
N ILE A 263 19.01 4.95 15.68
CA ILE A 263 19.70 4.89 16.98
C ILE A 263 21.22 4.79 16.83
N PRO A 264 21.78 3.89 16.01
CA PRO A 264 23.25 3.80 15.84
C PRO A 264 23.90 5.13 15.53
N GLY A 265 23.34 5.90 14.59
CA GLY A 265 23.88 7.20 14.18
C GLY A 265 23.78 8.30 15.26
N HIS A 266 22.94 8.08 16.29
CA HIS A 266 22.83 8.99 17.42
C HIS A 266 23.72 8.64 18.61
N ILE A 267 24.31 7.43 18.65
CA ILE A 267 25.04 6.91 19.80
C ILE A 267 26.45 6.40 19.48
N ASP A 268 26.86 6.33 18.23
CA ASP A 268 28.16 5.79 17.77
C ASP A 268 29.35 6.49 18.43
N PHE A 269 29.25 7.78 18.66
CA PHE A 269 30.30 8.57 19.34
C PHE A 269 30.52 8.15 20.81
N PHE A 270 29.60 7.42 21.43
CA PHE A 270 29.82 6.85 22.75
C PHE A 270 30.77 5.67 22.70
N GLU A 271 30.87 4.94 21.60
CA GLU A 271 31.84 3.85 21.43
C GLU A 271 33.23 4.37 21.08
N ALA A 272 33.30 5.25 20.08
CA ALA A 272 34.56 5.84 19.63
C ALA A 272 34.30 7.24 19.05
N VAL A 273 35.29 8.12 19.17
CA VAL A 273 35.23 9.43 18.50
C VAL A 273 35.32 9.17 17.00
N PRO A 274 34.31 9.57 16.21
CA PRO A 274 34.33 9.37 14.76
C PRO A 274 35.45 10.16 14.09
N GLU A 275 35.89 9.71 12.93
CA GLU A 275 36.76 10.54 12.09
C GLU A 275 35.95 11.76 11.60
N TYR A 276 36.53 12.94 11.77
CA TYR A 276 35.88 14.18 11.36
C TYR A 276 36.88 15.13 10.68
N ASP A 277 36.37 15.96 9.76
CA ASP A 277 37.13 17.02 9.17
C ASP A 277 37.26 18.19 10.15
N VAL A 278 38.49 18.58 10.50
CA VAL A 278 38.75 19.72 11.39
C VAL A 278 38.26 21.06 10.82
N GLU A 279 38.01 21.15 9.52
CA GLU A 279 37.40 22.31 8.88
C GLU A 279 35.93 22.55 9.36
N MET A 280 35.23 21.54 9.95
CA MET A 280 33.94 21.72 10.56
C MET A 280 33.94 22.77 11.69
N TYR A 281 35.07 23.03 12.33
CA TYR A 281 35.22 24.08 13.34
C TYR A 281 35.32 25.49 12.75
N LYS A 282 35.33 25.63 11.44
CA LYS A 282 35.38 26.92 10.75
C LYS A 282 33.96 27.46 10.56
N HIS A 283 33.67 28.57 11.20
CA HIS A 283 32.37 29.21 11.11
C HIS A 283 32.49 30.71 10.77
N LYS A 284 32.05 31.10 9.57
CA LYS A 284 32.25 32.44 9.02
C LYS A 284 31.65 33.56 9.86
N LYS A 285 30.43 33.40 10.40
CA LYS A 285 29.76 34.41 11.23
C LYS A 285 30.40 34.53 12.61
N MET A 286 30.81 33.42 13.21
CA MET A 286 31.44 33.37 14.53
C MET A 286 32.94 33.63 14.50
N LYS A 287 33.51 33.74 13.30
CA LYS A 287 34.95 33.93 13.03
C LYS A 287 35.82 32.90 13.72
N THR A 288 35.34 31.66 13.83
CA THR A 288 36.12 30.58 14.39
C THR A 288 36.97 29.91 13.28
N THR A 289 38.12 29.39 13.69
CA THR A 289 39.02 28.53 12.90
C THR A 289 39.32 27.28 13.72
N PRO A 290 39.87 26.19 13.16
CA PRO A 290 40.31 25.04 13.93
C PRO A 290 41.25 25.42 15.10
N GLU A 291 42.17 26.36 14.90
CA GLU A 291 43.11 26.78 15.93
C GLU A 291 42.42 27.55 17.07
N THR A 292 41.54 28.50 16.75
CA THR A 292 40.79 29.24 17.77
C THR A 292 39.84 28.34 18.52
N SER A 293 39.20 27.40 17.83
CA SER A 293 38.32 26.42 18.48
C SER A 293 39.08 25.47 19.38
N LEU A 294 40.29 25.01 18.97
CA LEU A 294 41.16 24.18 19.82
C LEU A 294 41.57 24.92 21.10
N THR A 295 41.85 26.19 20.99
CA THR A 295 42.21 27.01 22.18
C THR A 295 41.05 27.05 23.17
N VAL A 296 39.84 27.36 22.71
CA VAL A 296 38.67 27.40 23.55
C VAL A 296 38.34 26.01 24.17
N LEU A 297 38.48 24.95 23.38
CA LEU A 297 38.25 23.58 23.88
C LEU A 297 39.24 23.20 24.99
N LYS A 298 40.51 23.59 24.84
CA LYS A 298 41.54 23.36 25.90
C LYS A 298 41.24 24.12 27.19
N GLU A 299 40.67 25.31 27.09
CA GLU A 299 40.30 26.12 28.27
C GLU A 299 39.04 25.58 28.95
N ILE A 300 38.07 25.07 28.17
CA ILE A 300 36.80 24.60 28.71
C ILE A 300 36.88 23.15 29.22
N TYR A 301 37.81 22.35 28.71
CA TYR A 301 37.95 20.93 29.05
C TYR A 301 38.06 20.68 30.57
N PRO A 302 38.94 21.38 31.31
CA PRO A 302 39.04 21.19 32.74
C PRO A 302 37.75 21.58 33.51
N VAL A 303 37.00 22.54 32.98
CA VAL A 303 35.72 22.96 33.56
C VAL A 303 34.68 21.86 33.38
N ILE A 304 34.62 21.25 32.21
CA ILE A 304 33.73 20.14 31.93
C ILE A 304 34.11 18.89 32.74
N GLU A 305 35.41 18.59 32.84
CA GLU A 305 35.92 17.43 33.60
C GLU A 305 35.63 17.57 35.12
N ALA A 306 35.55 18.79 35.63
CA ALA A 306 35.21 19.04 37.02
C ALA A 306 33.72 19.03 37.35
N GLN A 307 32.84 18.88 36.33
CA GLN A 307 31.40 18.78 36.55
C GLN A 307 31.03 17.36 37.00
N GLU A 308 30.34 17.27 38.14
CA GLU A 308 29.81 15.99 38.66
C GLU A 308 28.50 15.59 38.00
N ASP A 309 27.73 16.53 37.48
CA ASP A 309 26.47 16.31 36.77
C ASP A 309 26.24 17.37 35.68
N PHE A 310 25.59 16.97 34.57
CA PHE A 310 25.25 17.81 33.44
C PHE A 310 23.73 18.06 33.30
N THR A 311 22.94 17.82 34.33
CA THR A 311 21.50 18.08 34.37
C THR A 311 21.15 19.50 34.69
#